data_8acc89568aae7677dd18561994994c80
#
_entry.id   8acc89568aae7677dd18561994994c80
#
_cell.length_a   1.000
_cell.length_b   1.000
_cell.length_c   1.000
_cell.angle_alpha   90.00
_cell.angle_beta   90.00
_cell.angle_gamma   90.00
#
_symmetry.space_group_name_H-M   'P 1'
#
loop_
_entity.id
_entity.type
_entity.pdbx_description
1 polymer ?
#
loop_
_entity_poly.entity_id
_entity_poly.type
_entity_poly.pdbx_seq_one_letter_code
_entity_poly.pdbx_strand_id
1 'polypeptide(L)'
;MKKPVLVVMAAGMGSRYGGLKQLDPVGGHGQLIIDYSIYDAKRAGFETVVFVIKHAIEESFKAGIGDRLAKVMEVKYAYQELDDLPVGYAVPEGRVKPWGTCHAVLAARHVVEGPFAVINADDYYGPEAFQEIYSYLCSHPDSRDSYEYAMVGYLLGNTVTAERMAQHVELFRQTSIDAVEKL
;
A
#
# COMPACT_ATOMS: atom_id res chain seq x y z
N MET A 1 18.47 13.83 10.07
CA MET A 1 17.79 12.57 9.68
C MET A 1 16.71 12.93 8.67
N LYS A 2 16.57 12.20 7.55
CA LYS A 2 15.45 12.41 6.62
C LYS A 2 14.15 11.97 7.29
N LYS A 3 13.06 12.73 7.09
CA LYS A 3 11.75 12.37 7.64
C LYS A 3 11.19 11.14 6.95
N PRO A 4 10.45 10.26 7.67
CA PRO A 4 9.78 9.12 7.07
C PRO A 4 8.79 9.53 5.96
N VAL A 5 8.76 8.73 4.90
CA VAL A 5 7.89 8.91 3.74
C VAL A 5 6.78 7.84 3.76
N LEU A 6 5.56 8.23 3.42
CA LEU A 6 4.48 7.27 3.22
C LEU A 6 4.43 6.85 1.74
N VAL A 7 4.55 5.57 1.46
CA VAL A 7 4.39 4.98 0.12
C VAL A 7 3.03 4.31 0.04
N VAL A 8 2.22 4.70 -0.93
CA VAL A 8 0.86 4.18 -1.11
C VAL A 8 0.78 3.42 -2.42
N MET A 9 0.53 2.12 -2.35
CA MET A 9 0.36 1.26 -3.52
C MET A 9 -1.03 1.45 -4.12
N ALA A 10 -1.12 2.15 -5.25
CA ALA A 10 -2.36 2.49 -5.95
C ALA A 10 -2.40 2.02 -7.42
N ALA A 11 -1.39 1.26 -7.88
CA ALA A 11 -1.32 0.74 -9.25
C ALA A 11 -2.27 -0.44 -9.53
N GLY A 12 -2.88 -1.02 -8.48
CA GLY A 12 -3.86 -2.10 -8.59
C GLY A 12 -5.14 -1.59 -9.21
N MET A 13 -5.37 -1.85 -10.48
CA MET A 13 -6.69 -1.65 -11.10
C MET A 13 -7.65 -2.67 -10.49
N GLY A 14 -8.71 -2.19 -9.86
CA GLY A 14 -9.84 -3.02 -9.44
C GLY A 14 -10.52 -3.62 -10.68
N SER A 15 -9.88 -4.62 -11.29
CA SER A 15 -10.33 -5.28 -12.54
C SER A 15 -11.74 -5.87 -12.46
N ARG A 16 -12.32 -5.95 -11.26
CA ARG A 16 -13.67 -6.46 -11.01
C ARG A 16 -14.76 -5.39 -11.04
N TYR A 17 -14.42 -4.09 -11.03
CA TYR A 17 -15.37 -2.98 -10.88
C TYR A 17 -15.41 -2.01 -12.05
N GLY A 18 -14.65 -2.24 -13.13
CA GLY A 18 -14.67 -1.40 -14.33
C GLY A 18 -14.17 0.05 -14.16
N GLY A 19 -13.54 0.38 -13.01
CA GLY A 19 -13.05 1.73 -12.70
C GLY A 19 -11.94 1.74 -11.65
N LEU A 20 -11.49 2.92 -11.28
CA LEU A 20 -10.55 3.12 -10.17
C LEU A 20 -11.30 2.94 -8.84
N LYS A 21 -11.23 1.75 -8.23
CA LYS A 21 -11.86 1.43 -6.93
C LYS A 21 -11.48 2.45 -5.84
N GLN A 22 -10.31 3.08 -5.96
CA GLN A 22 -9.84 4.10 -5.03
C GLN A 22 -10.64 5.41 -5.08
N LEU A 23 -11.47 5.60 -6.09
CA LEU A 23 -12.35 6.77 -6.26
C LEU A 23 -13.77 6.52 -5.72
N ASP A 24 -14.08 5.33 -5.21
CA ASP A 24 -15.40 5.06 -4.64
C ASP A 24 -15.51 5.72 -3.26
N PRO A 25 -16.46 6.65 -3.06
CA PRO A 25 -16.63 7.32 -1.78
C PRO A 25 -17.18 6.36 -0.73
N VAL A 26 -16.57 6.38 0.46
CA VAL A 26 -16.99 5.60 1.63
C VAL A 26 -17.57 6.49 2.73
N GLY A 27 -17.27 7.77 2.71
CA GLY A 27 -17.77 8.74 3.67
C GLY A 27 -19.01 9.48 3.18
N GLY A 28 -19.83 10.00 4.13
CA GLY A 28 -21.08 10.71 3.85
C GLY A 28 -20.93 12.03 3.08
N HIS A 29 -19.71 12.54 2.94
CA HIS A 29 -19.38 13.77 2.18
C HIS A 29 -18.43 13.50 1.01
N GLY A 30 -18.40 12.25 0.50
CA GLY A 30 -17.57 11.88 -0.64
C GLY A 30 -16.12 11.56 -0.32
N GLN A 31 -15.78 11.33 0.96
CA GLN A 31 -14.44 10.91 1.33
C GLN A 31 -14.13 9.50 0.84
N LEU A 32 -12.90 9.33 0.35
CA LEU A 32 -12.33 8.04 -0.05
C LEU A 32 -11.62 7.37 1.13
N ILE A 33 -11.39 6.07 1.08
CA ILE A 33 -10.57 5.35 2.09
C ILE A 33 -9.20 6.02 2.25
N ILE A 34 -8.57 6.38 1.14
CA ILE A 34 -7.26 7.03 1.14
C ILE A 34 -7.24 8.37 1.88
N ASP A 35 -8.36 9.12 1.90
CA ASP A 35 -8.42 10.39 2.63
C ASP A 35 -8.23 10.19 4.13
N TYR A 36 -8.85 9.15 4.68
CA TYR A 36 -8.69 8.80 6.09
C TYR A 36 -7.26 8.37 6.39
N SER A 37 -6.67 7.53 5.54
CA SER A 37 -5.27 7.10 5.69
C SER A 37 -4.30 8.27 5.63
N ILE A 38 -4.46 9.20 4.69
CA ILE A 38 -3.62 10.40 4.59
C ILE A 38 -3.83 11.36 5.77
N TYR A 39 -5.07 11.51 6.23
CA TYR A 39 -5.37 12.32 7.41
C TYR A 39 -4.65 11.79 8.65
N ASP A 40 -4.73 10.48 8.90
CA ASP A 40 -4.09 9.83 10.05
C ASP A 40 -2.56 9.85 9.92
N ALA A 41 -2.02 9.57 8.74
CA ALA A 41 -0.58 9.65 8.47
C ALA A 41 -0.02 11.07 8.71
N LYS A 42 -0.72 12.11 8.26
CA LYS A 42 -0.33 13.49 8.52
C LYS A 42 -0.30 13.80 10.02
N ARG A 43 -1.31 13.36 10.77
CA ARG A 43 -1.36 13.53 12.24
C ARG A 43 -0.25 12.76 12.94
N ALA A 44 0.18 11.63 12.42
CA ALA A 44 1.32 10.88 12.95
C ALA A 44 2.67 11.58 12.70
N GLY A 45 2.74 12.47 11.69
CA GLY A 45 3.95 13.25 11.38
C GLY A 45 4.52 13.07 9.98
N PHE A 46 3.91 12.22 9.13
CA PHE A 46 4.31 12.11 7.73
C PHE A 46 4.03 13.43 7.00
N GLU A 47 5.01 13.92 6.25
CA GLU A 47 4.91 15.17 5.47
C GLU A 47 4.87 14.90 3.96
N THR A 48 5.40 13.77 3.52
CA THR A 48 5.50 13.38 2.11
C THR A 48 4.78 12.05 1.90
N VAL A 49 3.96 12.00 0.85
CA VAL A 49 3.37 10.76 0.33
C VAL A 49 3.84 10.51 -1.10
N VAL A 50 4.19 9.26 -1.40
CA VAL A 50 4.51 8.79 -2.74
C VAL A 50 3.44 7.80 -3.18
N PHE A 51 2.67 8.16 -4.20
CA PHE A 51 1.71 7.25 -4.81
C PHE A 51 2.38 6.43 -5.92
N VAL A 52 2.32 5.11 -5.76
CA VAL A 52 2.74 4.17 -6.82
C VAL A 52 1.53 3.89 -7.69
N ILE A 53 1.55 4.42 -8.90
CA ILE A 53 0.46 4.34 -9.88
C ILE A 53 0.98 3.78 -11.21
N LYS A 54 0.13 3.72 -12.24
CA LYS A 54 0.52 3.51 -13.64
C LYS A 54 0.38 4.83 -14.40
N HIS A 55 1.23 5.08 -15.40
CA HIS A 55 1.08 6.24 -16.28
C HIS A 55 -0.32 6.33 -16.90
N ALA A 56 -0.90 5.17 -17.26
CA ALA A 56 -2.24 5.11 -17.86
C ALA A 56 -3.37 5.73 -17.03
N ILE A 57 -3.18 5.86 -15.69
CA ILE A 57 -4.20 6.42 -14.78
C ILE A 57 -3.76 7.74 -14.16
N GLU A 58 -2.61 8.28 -14.53
CA GLU A 58 -1.99 9.44 -13.87
C GLU A 58 -2.92 10.65 -13.83
N GLU A 59 -3.45 11.05 -14.99
CA GLU A 59 -4.34 12.22 -15.12
C GLU A 59 -5.60 12.09 -14.24
N SER A 60 -6.27 10.94 -14.33
CA SER A 60 -7.48 10.68 -13.57
C SER A 60 -7.20 10.55 -12.06
N PHE A 61 -6.05 9.99 -11.68
CA PHE A 61 -5.66 9.87 -10.29
C PHE A 61 -5.30 11.24 -9.69
N LYS A 62 -4.56 12.08 -10.43
CA LYS A 62 -4.25 13.44 -10.01
C LYS A 62 -5.53 14.25 -9.80
N ALA A 63 -6.42 14.28 -10.77
CA ALA A 63 -7.68 15.02 -10.69
C ALA A 63 -8.59 14.54 -9.55
N GLY A 64 -8.69 13.22 -9.33
CA GLY A 64 -9.57 12.63 -8.32
C GLY A 64 -9.00 12.66 -6.89
N ILE A 65 -7.70 12.51 -6.75
CA ILE A 65 -7.02 12.32 -5.45
C ILE A 65 -5.87 13.29 -5.27
N GLY A 66 -4.90 13.28 -6.18
CA GLY A 66 -3.60 13.92 -6.01
C GLY A 66 -3.68 15.42 -5.77
N ASP A 67 -4.41 16.16 -6.58
CA ASP A 67 -4.52 17.63 -6.50
C ASP A 67 -5.19 18.10 -5.20
N ARG A 68 -6.09 17.28 -4.67
CA ARG A 68 -6.74 17.56 -3.40
C ARG A 68 -5.78 17.32 -2.24
N LEU A 69 -5.05 16.21 -2.25
CA LEU A 69 -4.10 15.85 -1.20
C LEU A 69 -2.85 16.74 -1.22
N ALA A 70 -2.43 17.24 -2.39
CA ALA A 70 -1.33 18.19 -2.52
C ALA A 70 -1.53 19.51 -1.74
N LYS A 71 -2.77 19.84 -1.37
CA LYS A 71 -3.08 20.99 -0.51
C LYS A 71 -2.72 20.78 0.96
N VAL A 72 -2.53 19.54 1.37
CA VAL A 72 -2.32 19.18 2.79
C VAL A 72 -1.00 18.46 3.04
N MET A 73 -0.37 17.89 2.01
CA MET A 73 0.82 17.07 2.11
C MET A 73 1.67 17.20 0.84
N GLU A 74 3.00 17.00 0.91
CA GLU A 74 3.82 16.88 -0.30
C GLU A 74 3.47 15.57 -1.01
N VAL A 75 3.00 15.66 -2.27
CA VAL A 75 2.62 14.51 -3.09
C VAL A 75 3.65 14.27 -4.19
N LYS A 76 4.17 13.05 -4.23
CA LYS A 76 5.06 12.56 -5.31
C LYS A 76 4.43 11.33 -5.96
N TYR A 77 4.91 11.00 -7.16
CA TYR A 77 4.44 9.85 -7.93
C TYR A 77 5.60 8.95 -8.33
N ALA A 78 5.36 7.66 -8.26
CA ALA A 78 6.22 6.62 -8.81
C ALA A 78 5.37 5.72 -9.73
N TYR A 79 5.98 5.15 -10.75
CA TYR A 79 5.23 4.44 -11.79
C TYR A 79 5.61 2.97 -11.83
N GLN A 80 4.63 2.11 -11.58
CA GLN A 80 4.76 0.66 -11.71
C GLN A 80 4.37 0.23 -13.12
N GLU A 81 5.37 0.08 -13.99
CA GLU A 81 5.17 -0.40 -15.36
C GLU A 81 5.69 -1.83 -15.52
N LEU A 82 5.13 -2.58 -16.49
CA LEU A 82 5.48 -3.99 -16.69
C LEU A 82 6.93 -4.18 -17.17
N ASP A 83 7.46 -3.22 -17.90
CA ASP A 83 8.78 -3.22 -18.51
C ASP A 83 9.87 -2.63 -17.59
N ASP A 84 9.54 -2.06 -16.43
CA ASP A 84 10.51 -1.64 -15.42
C ASP A 84 11.12 -2.87 -14.71
N LEU A 85 11.94 -3.59 -15.43
CA LEU A 85 12.58 -4.82 -14.98
C LEU A 85 14.10 -4.68 -14.88
N PRO A 86 14.74 -5.47 -14.00
CA PRO A 86 16.19 -5.55 -13.97
C PRO A 86 16.79 -5.99 -15.31
N VAL A 87 18.04 -5.61 -15.56
CA VAL A 87 18.76 -6.01 -16.78
C VAL A 87 18.78 -7.54 -16.92
N GLY A 88 18.45 -8.03 -18.10
CA GLY A 88 18.41 -9.46 -18.42
C GLY A 88 17.02 -10.11 -18.25
N TYR A 89 16.03 -9.36 -17.78
CA TYR A 89 14.65 -9.83 -17.72
C TYR A 89 13.78 -9.15 -18.79
N ALA A 90 12.79 -9.87 -19.29
CA ALA A 90 11.82 -9.37 -20.26
C ALA A 90 10.40 -9.70 -19.81
N VAL A 91 9.44 -8.91 -20.27
CA VAL A 91 8.02 -9.19 -20.03
C VAL A 91 7.61 -10.42 -20.83
N PRO A 92 7.08 -11.48 -20.19
CA PRO A 92 6.57 -12.64 -20.93
C PRO A 92 5.44 -12.25 -21.88
N GLU A 93 5.39 -12.92 -23.02
CA GLU A 93 4.33 -12.70 -24.01
C GLU A 93 2.93 -12.87 -23.38
N GLY A 94 2.04 -11.95 -23.68
CA GLY A 94 0.66 -11.95 -23.18
C GLY A 94 0.48 -11.52 -21.70
N ARG A 95 1.55 -11.15 -20.99
CA ARG A 95 1.41 -10.66 -19.61
C ARG A 95 0.82 -9.25 -19.55
N VAL A 96 -0.32 -9.12 -18.86
CA VAL A 96 -1.00 -7.84 -18.64
C VAL A 96 -1.11 -7.47 -17.14
N LYS A 97 -0.91 -8.47 -16.24
CA LYS A 97 -1.01 -8.26 -14.79
C LYS A 97 0.29 -7.69 -14.23
N PRO A 98 0.22 -6.74 -13.25
CA PRO A 98 1.40 -6.24 -12.54
C PRO A 98 2.19 -7.37 -11.87
N TRP A 99 3.46 -7.11 -11.57
CA TRP A 99 4.36 -8.10 -10.95
C TRP A 99 4.08 -8.37 -9.47
N GLY A 100 3.33 -7.53 -8.81
CA GLY A 100 2.98 -7.66 -7.39
C GLY A 100 3.53 -6.54 -6.52
N THR A 101 3.36 -6.67 -5.20
CA THR A 101 3.63 -5.61 -4.23
C THR A 101 5.11 -5.26 -4.09
N CYS A 102 6.00 -6.24 -4.13
CA CYS A 102 7.45 -6.00 -4.10
C CYS A 102 7.88 -5.10 -5.26
N HIS A 103 7.40 -5.37 -6.47
CA HIS A 103 7.72 -4.55 -7.65
C HIS A 103 7.10 -3.14 -7.54
N ALA A 104 5.92 -3.00 -6.93
CA ALA A 104 5.33 -1.70 -6.65
C ALA A 104 6.23 -0.86 -5.72
N VAL A 105 6.77 -1.47 -4.67
CA VAL A 105 7.72 -0.79 -3.77
C VAL A 105 9.02 -0.44 -4.51
N LEU A 106 9.55 -1.34 -5.33
CA LEU A 106 10.75 -1.08 -6.15
C LEU A 106 10.56 0.07 -7.14
N ALA A 107 9.36 0.26 -7.67
CA ALA A 107 9.06 1.40 -8.56
C ALA A 107 9.29 2.75 -7.87
N ALA A 108 9.15 2.81 -6.53
CA ALA A 108 9.38 4.03 -5.77
C ALA A 108 10.87 4.30 -5.44
N ARG A 109 11.82 3.42 -5.79
CA ARG A 109 13.25 3.47 -5.43
C ARG A 109 13.97 4.77 -5.79
N HIS A 110 13.51 5.47 -6.83
CA HIS A 110 14.13 6.72 -7.30
C HIS A 110 13.45 7.98 -6.73
N VAL A 111 12.34 7.81 -6.01
CA VAL A 111 11.52 8.91 -5.48
C VAL A 111 11.59 8.96 -3.96
N VAL A 112 11.72 7.79 -3.33
CA VAL A 112 11.81 7.66 -1.87
C VAL A 112 13.26 7.80 -1.43
N GLU A 113 13.48 8.67 -0.47
CA GLU A 113 14.79 8.88 0.16
C GLU A 113 14.66 8.78 1.68
N GLY A 114 15.29 7.78 2.29
CA GLY A 114 15.28 7.53 3.74
C GLY A 114 14.22 6.52 4.16
N PRO A 115 13.86 6.47 5.46
CA PRO A 115 12.91 5.51 5.98
C PRO A 115 11.52 5.73 5.40
N PHE A 116 10.77 4.66 5.19
CA PHE A 116 9.43 4.74 4.62
C PHE A 116 8.49 3.66 5.15
N ALA A 117 7.21 3.97 5.20
CA ALA A 117 6.14 3.01 5.43
C ALA A 117 5.38 2.73 4.12
N VAL A 118 4.85 1.52 3.97
CA VAL A 118 4.07 1.12 2.79
C VAL A 118 2.66 0.73 3.22
N ILE A 119 1.67 1.25 2.49
CA ILE A 119 0.25 0.88 2.67
C ILE A 119 -0.42 0.59 1.31
N ASN A 120 -1.55 -0.10 1.35
CA ASN A 120 -2.46 -0.21 0.21
C ASN A 120 -3.39 1.00 0.17
N ALA A 121 -3.76 1.46 -1.02
CA ALA A 121 -4.65 2.61 -1.20
C ALA A 121 -6.11 2.31 -0.83
N ASP A 122 -6.50 1.04 -0.78
CA ASP A 122 -7.86 0.56 -0.57
C ASP A 122 -8.09 -0.11 0.80
N ASP A 123 -7.09 -0.04 1.70
CA ASP A 123 -7.17 -0.53 3.07
C ASP A 123 -7.17 0.64 4.06
N TYR A 124 -7.87 0.47 5.19
CA TYR A 124 -7.84 1.40 6.32
C TYR A 124 -7.13 0.77 7.51
N TYR A 125 -6.12 1.47 8.04
CA TYR A 125 -5.22 0.96 9.08
C TYR A 125 -5.48 1.52 10.47
N GLY A 126 -6.18 2.63 10.58
CA GLY A 126 -6.43 3.33 11.84
C GLY A 126 -5.29 4.27 12.28
N PRO A 127 -5.60 5.27 13.13
CA PRO A 127 -4.64 6.30 13.52
C PRO A 127 -3.45 5.76 14.33
N GLU A 128 -3.68 4.76 15.16
CA GLU A 128 -2.66 4.15 16.01
C GLU A 128 -1.57 3.47 15.16
N ALA A 129 -1.96 2.80 14.07
CA ALA A 129 -1.02 2.15 13.16
C ALA A 129 -0.02 3.15 12.54
N PHE A 130 -0.51 4.32 12.15
CA PHE A 130 0.36 5.38 11.61
C PHE A 130 1.26 5.99 12.67
N GLN A 131 0.79 6.17 13.90
CA GLN A 131 1.59 6.68 15.01
C GLN A 131 2.73 5.73 15.37
N GLU A 132 2.42 4.43 15.51
CA GLU A 132 3.40 3.40 15.88
C GLU A 132 4.49 3.27 14.80
N ILE A 133 4.09 3.12 13.53
CA ILE A 133 5.08 2.96 12.46
C ILE A 133 5.92 4.22 12.26
N TYR A 134 5.34 5.42 12.37
CA TYR A 134 6.08 6.68 12.27
C TYR A 134 7.10 6.82 13.39
N SER A 135 6.69 6.54 14.63
CA SER A 135 7.56 6.60 15.81
C SER A 135 8.72 5.61 15.68
N TYR A 136 8.44 4.39 15.21
CA TYR A 136 9.47 3.39 14.95
C TYR A 136 10.48 3.90 13.91
N LEU A 137 10.03 4.39 12.77
CA LEU A 137 10.89 4.88 11.69
C LEU A 137 11.75 6.09 12.12
N CYS A 138 11.25 6.92 13.04
CA CYS A 138 12.02 8.05 13.59
C CYS A 138 13.07 7.60 14.61
N SER A 139 12.83 6.53 15.35
CA SER A 139 13.71 6.06 16.44
C SER A 139 14.79 5.07 15.97
N HIS A 140 14.64 4.50 14.77
CA HIS A 140 15.56 3.52 14.20
C HIS A 140 16.23 4.10 12.95
N PRO A 141 17.36 4.80 13.09
CA PRO A 141 18.06 5.37 11.96
C PRO A 141 18.67 4.26 11.09
N ASP A 142 18.79 4.54 9.80
CA ASP A 142 19.44 3.63 8.85
C ASP A 142 20.80 3.16 9.36
N SER A 143 20.99 1.85 9.43
CA SER A 143 22.26 1.19 9.68
C SER A 143 22.87 0.73 8.35
N ARG A 144 24.20 0.85 8.20
CA ARG A 144 24.92 0.30 7.03
C ARG A 144 25.11 -1.21 7.13
N ASP A 145 24.97 -1.75 8.33
CA ASP A 145 25.32 -3.15 8.63
C ASP A 145 24.09 -4.06 8.69
N SER A 146 22.87 -3.49 8.77
CA SER A 146 21.64 -4.27 8.84
C SER A 146 20.46 -3.51 8.26
N TYR A 147 19.52 -4.25 7.64
CA TYR A 147 18.22 -3.72 7.26
C TYR A 147 17.21 -3.98 8.37
N GLU A 148 16.50 -2.94 8.77
CA GLU A 148 15.46 -3.05 9.78
C GLU A 148 14.08 -2.95 9.14
N TYR A 149 13.18 -3.86 9.54
CA TYR A 149 11.81 -3.93 9.05
C TYR A 149 10.87 -3.97 10.24
N ALA A 150 9.75 -3.26 10.12
CA ALA A 150 8.67 -3.30 11.07
C ALA A 150 7.34 -3.54 10.36
N MET A 151 6.42 -4.18 11.05
CA MET A 151 5.06 -4.38 10.57
C MET A 151 4.09 -4.18 11.73
N VAL A 152 3.06 -3.37 11.50
CA VAL A 152 1.99 -3.19 12.48
C VAL A 152 1.06 -4.39 12.42
N GLY A 153 0.95 -5.12 13.54
CA GLY A 153 0.03 -6.24 13.68
C GLY A 153 -1.28 -5.83 14.32
N TYR A 154 -2.35 -6.52 13.98
CA TYR A 154 -3.68 -6.33 14.54
C TYR A 154 -4.14 -7.59 15.25
N LEU A 155 -4.91 -7.42 16.33
CA LEU A 155 -5.62 -8.54 16.93
C LEU A 155 -6.68 -9.02 15.92
N LEU A 156 -6.64 -10.31 15.58
CA LEU A 156 -7.53 -10.89 14.58
C LEU A 156 -9.02 -10.62 14.88
N GLY A 157 -9.40 -10.65 16.16
CA GLY A 157 -10.76 -10.34 16.60
C GLY A 157 -11.24 -8.91 16.32
N ASN A 158 -10.31 -7.98 16.03
CA ASN A 158 -10.64 -6.60 15.67
C ASN A 158 -10.82 -6.41 14.15
N THR A 159 -10.43 -7.41 13.35
CA THR A 159 -10.42 -7.31 11.88
C THR A 159 -11.48 -8.17 11.21
N VAL A 160 -11.98 -9.19 11.90
CA VAL A 160 -12.97 -10.12 11.38
C VAL A 160 -14.03 -10.45 12.45
N THR A 161 -15.27 -10.71 12.02
CA THR A 161 -16.29 -11.24 12.93
C THR A 161 -15.97 -12.67 13.36
N ALA A 162 -16.50 -13.11 14.51
CA ALA A 162 -16.30 -14.47 15.00
C ALA A 162 -16.73 -15.54 13.98
N GLU A 163 -17.82 -15.28 13.23
CA GLU A 163 -18.31 -16.17 12.17
C GLU A 163 -17.34 -16.26 11.00
N ARG A 164 -16.80 -15.12 10.53
CA ARG A 164 -15.77 -15.10 9.48
C ARG A 164 -14.49 -15.79 9.93
N MET A 165 -14.09 -15.59 11.19
CA MET A 165 -12.92 -16.25 11.75
C MET A 165 -13.10 -17.77 11.76
N ALA A 166 -14.27 -18.28 12.17
CA ALA A 166 -14.58 -19.71 12.15
C ALA A 166 -14.54 -20.28 10.73
N GLN A 167 -15.08 -19.56 9.75
CA GLN A 167 -15.02 -19.96 8.33
C GLN A 167 -13.60 -20.02 7.79
N HIS A 168 -12.75 -19.05 8.11
CA HIS A 168 -11.36 -19.06 7.67
C HIS A 168 -10.53 -20.16 8.33
N VAL A 169 -10.76 -20.43 9.61
CA VAL A 169 -10.09 -21.53 10.32
C VAL A 169 -10.48 -22.89 9.70
N GLU A 170 -11.75 -23.08 9.41
CA GLU A 170 -12.23 -24.32 8.78
C GLU A 170 -11.71 -24.50 7.36
N LEU A 171 -11.71 -23.41 6.56
CA LEU A 171 -11.12 -23.43 5.20
C LEU A 171 -9.61 -23.75 5.25
N PHE A 172 -8.87 -23.14 6.17
CA PHE A 172 -7.45 -23.40 6.33
C PHE A 172 -7.19 -24.86 6.74
N ARG A 173 -7.98 -25.36 7.70
CA ARG A 173 -7.91 -26.76 8.13
C ARG A 173 -8.16 -27.72 7.00
N GLN A 174 -9.21 -27.52 6.20
CA GLN A 174 -9.55 -28.36 5.06
C GLN A 174 -8.44 -28.33 4.00
N THR A 175 -7.94 -27.13 3.66
CA THR A 175 -6.85 -26.97 2.68
C THR A 175 -5.56 -27.67 3.13
N SER A 176 -5.27 -27.64 4.43
CA SER A 176 -4.09 -28.32 4.98
C SER A 176 -4.23 -29.83 4.96
N ILE A 177 -5.43 -30.36 5.23
CA ILE A 177 -5.72 -31.80 5.12
C ILE A 177 -5.58 -32.26 3.66
N ASP A 178 -6.20 -31.56 2.72
CA ASP A 178 -6.12 -31.87 1.28
C ASP A 178 -4.69 -31.83 0.72
N ALA A 179 -3.84 -30.97 1.29
CA ALA A 179 -2.43 -30.89 0.91
C ALA A 179 -1.61 -32.08 1.43
N VAL A 180 -1.92 -32.58 2.63
CA VAL A 180 -1.24 -33.75 3.22
C VAL A 180 -1.68 -35.05 2.55
N GLU A 181 -2.95 -35.17 2.18
CA GLU A 181 -3.46 -36.37 1.48
C GLU A 181 -2.92 -36.54 0.05
N LYS A 182 -2.33 -35.47 -0.54
CA LYS A 182 -1.74 -35.48 -1.89
C LYS A 182 -0.22 -35.73 -1.90
N LEU A 183 0.39 -35.87 -0.73
CA LEU A 183 1.81 -36.25 -0.55
C LEU A 183 1.96 -37.77 -0.39
#